data_fe3a697eb0dcf698f528313a848c499d
#
_entry.id   fe3a697eb0dcf698f528313a848c499d
#
_cell.length_a   1.000
_cell.length_b   1.000
_cell.length_c   1.000
_cell.angle_alpha   90.00
_cell.angle_beta   90.00
_cell.angle_gamma   90.00
#
_symmetry.space_group_name_H-M   'P 1'
#
loop_
_entity.id
_entity.type
_entity.pdbx_description
1 polymer ?
#
loop_
_entity_poly.entity_id
_entity_poly.type
_entity_poly.pdbx_seq_one_letter_code
_entity_poly.pdbx_strand_id
1 'polypeptide(L)'
;MLFIGAIEGPCTDAYTYADMELFCTAIYEAPELVDHLMQCTCRFSEIIAEIFAENPSAPLMFMGEDVAGKSGLIFSPSFLRKKLLPLWKRIAKPIKDKGFKFLFHSDGKLADLLPIVINELEADGINPIERNGCNDIFEIREKYPHTLLFGNVCCEITLPYGTEKDAEEETLELIRKIGPQGGICIGSSSEVHDLVPARNALRMYKVVHKYGVYPIKVL
;
A
#
# COMPACT_ATOMS: atom_id res chain seq x y z
N MET A 1 -11.79 -17.17 3.13
CA MET A 1 -10.94 -16.13 3.77
C MET A 1 -9.62 -16.13 3.04
N LEU A 2 -9.09 -14.97 2.64
CA LEU A 2 -7.76 -14.85 2.06
C LEU A 2 -6.78 -14.43 3.16
N PHE A 3 -5.69 -15.15 3.31
CA PHE A 3 -4.60 -14.74 4.19
C PHE A 3 -3.62 -13.88 3.40
N ILE A 4 -3.21 -12.77 3.99
CA ILE A 4 -2.23 -11.85 3.44
C ILE A 4 -1.04 -11.85 4.39
N GLY A 5 0.16 -12.13 3.88
CA GLY A 5 1.39 -11.95 4.64
C GLY A 5 1.75 -10.48 4.70
N ALA A 6 2.32 -10.04 5.80
CA ALA A 6 2.81 -8.68 5.97
C ALA A 6 4.26 -8.69 6.48
N ILE A 7 5.07 -7.83 5.91
CA ILE A 7 6.45 -7.55 6.33
C ILE A 7 6.70 -6.06 6.24
N GLU A 8 7.63 -5.57 7.06
CA GLU A 8 8.12 -4.20 6.92
C GLU A 8 9.23 -4.11 5.86
N GLY A 9 9.30 -2.97 5.20
CA GLY A 9 10.33 -2.67 4.24
C GLY A 9 11.62 -2.20 4.91
N PRO A 10 12.76 -2.32 4.21
CA PRO A 10 14.08 -2.12 4.80
C PRO A 10 14.34 -0.69 5.28
N CYS A 11 13.74 0.33 4.65
CA CYS A 11 13.90 1.70 5.06
C CYS A 11 13.03 2.04 6.26
N THR A 12 11.78 1.57 6.26
CA THR A 12 10.84 1.75 7.38
C THR A 12 11.39 1.14 8.65
N ASP A 13 11.83 -0.10 8.62
CA ASP A 13 12.49 -0.73 9.76
C ASP A 13 13.74 0.06 10.20
N ALA A 14 14.59 0.48 9.24
CA ALA A 14 15.81 1.16 9.56
C ALA A 14 15.57 2.49 10.28
N TYR A 15 14.65 3.34 9.80
CA TYR A 15 14.38 4.59 10.48
C TYR A 15 13.53 4.42 11.76
N THR A 16 12.74 3.35 11.85
CA THR A 16 12.00 3.04 13.08
C THR A 16 12.95 2.64 14.21
N TYR A 17 14.00 1.87 13.91
CA TYR A 17 15.00 1.49 14.91
C TYR A 17 15.98 2.63 15.26
N ALA A 18 16.33 3.47 14.28
CA ALA A 18 17.32 4.52 14.47
C ALA A 18 16.73 5.86 14.93
N ASP A 19 15.41 6.06 14.84
CA ASP A 19 14.73 7.35 14.82
C ASP A 19 14.87 8.06 13.44
N MET A 20 13.77 8.67 12.97
CA MET A 20 13.69 9.27 11.63
C MET A 20 14.68 10.43 11.45
N GLU A 21 14.85 11.31 12.46
CA GLU A 21 15.75 12.46 12.36
C GLU A 21 17.21 12.00 12.31
N LEU A 22 17.56 11.04 13.16
CA LEU A 22 18.90 10.45 13.18
C LEU A 22 19.17 9.72 11.87
N PHE A 23 18.22 8.94 11.36
CA PHE A 23 18.37 8.23 10.10
C PHE A 23 18.59 9.20 8.93
N CYS A 24 17.77 10.25 8.80
CA CYS A 24 17.91 11.25 7.76
C CYS A 24 19.26 12.00 7.82
N THR A 25 19.73 12.30 9.02
CA THR A 25 21.06 12.90 9.22
C THR A 25 22.17 11.93 8.81
N ALA A 26 22.07 10.68 9.23
CA ALA A 26 23.06 9.64 8.94
C ALA A 26 23.18 9.31 7.44
N ILE A 27 22.13 9.53 6.63
CA ILE A 27 22.24 9.40 5.16
C ILE A 27 23.41 10.24 4.60
N TYR A 28 23.70 11.39 5.21
CA TYR A 28 24.76 12.29 4.76
C TYR A 28 26.05 12.14 5.55
N GLU A 29 25.95 11.92 6.86
CA GLU A 29 27.10 11.90 7.77
C GLU A 29 27.76 10.51 7.89
N ALA A 30 26.97 9.45 7.75
CA ALA A 30 27.42 8.06 7.90
C ALA A 30 26.71 7.12 6.89
N PRO A 31 26.81 7.38 5.57
CA PRO A 31 26.02 6.64 4.57
C PRO A 31 26.29 5.14 4.57
N GLU A 32 27.52 4.71 4.92
CA GLU A 32 27.85 3.28 5.02
C GLU A 32 27.11 2.60 6.18
N LEU A 33 26.89 3.30 7.29
CA LEU A 33 26.11 2.78 8.41
C LEU A 33 24.63 2.62 8.02
N VAL A 34 24.07 3.61 7.32
CA VAL A 34 22.69 3.54 6.79
C VAL A 34 22.54 2.39 5.81
N ASP A 35 23.48 2.25 4.86
CA ASP A 35 23.50 1.13 3.93
C ASP A 35 23.55 -0.22 4.66
N HIS A 36 24.42 -0.34 5.66
CA HIS A 36 24.54 -1.56 6.46
C HIS A 36 23.22 -1.88 7.21
N LEU A 37 22.63 -0.89 7.86
CA LEU A 37 21.36 -1.06 8.58
C LEU A 37 20.24 -1.51 7.64
N MET A 38 20.08 -0.84 6.49
CA MET A 38 19.09 -1.24 5.48
C MET A 38 19.35 -2.64 4.89
N GLN A 39 20.60 -3.07 4.78
CA GLN A 39 20.94 -4.44 4.36
C GLN A 39 20.53 -5.47 5.42
N CYS A 40 20.73 -5.16 6.70
CA CYS A 40 20.34 -6.06 7.80
C CYS A 40 18.81 -6.22 7.86
N THR A 41 18.06 -5.12 7.82
CA THR A 41 16.59 -5.15 7.81
C THR A 41 16.05 -5.83 6.55
N CYS A 42 16.63 -5.54 5.38
CA CYS A 42 16.31 -6.25 4.14
C CYS A 42 16.50 -7.76 4.27
N ARG A 43 17.62 -8.22 4.83
CA ARG A 43 17.87 -9.67 4.98
C ARG A 43 16.85 -10.34 5.89
N PHE A 44 16.41 -9.65 6.94
CA PHE A 44 15.34 -10.14 7.80
C PHE A 44 14.03 -10.31 7.01
N SER A 45 13.63 -9.29 6.25
CA SER A 45 12.41 -9.33 5.43
C SER A 45 12.50 -10.37 4.30
N GLU A 46 13.69 -10.57 3.70
CA GLU A 46 13.92 -11.65 2.72
C GLU A 46 13.64 -13.03 3.32
N ILE A 47 14.16 -13.31 4.52
CA ILE A 47 13.96 -14.61 5.19
C ILE A 47 12.45 -14.85 5.43
N ILE A 48 11.73 -13.82 5.89
CA ILE A 48 10.29 -13.93 6.09
C ILE A 48 9.58 -14.18 4.76
N ALA A 49 9.96 -13.46 3.69
CA ALA A 49 9.39 -13.64 2.36
C ALA A 49 9.67 -15.06 1.81
N GLU A 50 10.87 -15.60 2.01
CA GLU A 50 11.23 -16.98 1.64
C GLU A 50 10.33 -17.99 2.36
N ILE A 51 10.16 -17.86 3.68
CA ILE A 51 9.30 -18.73 4.49
C ILE A 51 7.84 -18.61 4.04
N PHE A 52 7.36 -17.39 3.82
CA PHE A 52 6.00 -17.14 3.37
C PHE A 52 5.72 -17.77 2.01
N ALA A 53 6.67 -17.68 1.08
CA ALA A 53 6.57 -18.22 -0.28
C ALA A 53 6.40 -19.76 -0.31
N GLU A 54 6.72 -20.46 0.77
CA GLU A 54 6.47 -21.90 0.91
C GLU A 54 5.02 -22.22 1.34
N ASN A 55 4.20 -21.21 1.67
CA ASN A 55 2.83 -21.41 2.11
C ASN A 55 1.81 -21.13 0.99
N PRO A 56 1.27 -22.15 0.32
CA PRO A 56 0.34 -21.98 -0.80
C PRO A 56 -1.04 -21.40 -0.39
N SER A 57 -1.35 -21.34 0.90
CA SER A 57 -2.63 -20.82 1.39
C SER A 57 -2.68 -19.27 1.44
N ALA A 58 -1.57 -18.59 1.18
CA ALA A 58 -1.47 -17.15 1.24
C ALA A 58 -0.76 -16.59 0.00
N PRO A 59 -1.47 -16.51 -1.15
CA PRO A 59 -0.87 -16.15 -2.43
C PRO A 59 -0.59 -14.64 -2.60
N LEU A 60 -0.64 -13.86 -1.53
CA LEU A 60 -0.48 -12.43 -1.52
C LEU A 60 0.39 -11.99 -0.35
N MET A 61 1.44 -11.22 -0.61
CA MET A 61 2.29 -10.60 0.40
C MET A 61 2.29 -9.09 0.26
N PHE A 62 2.27 -8.43 1.40
CA PHE A 62 2.28 -6.98 1.57
C PHE A 62 3.60 -6.55 2.22
N MET A 63 4.26 -5.54 1.67
CA MET A 63 5.44 -4.93 2.26
C MET A 63 5.13 -3.48 2.64
N GLY A 64 5.22 -3.16 3.94
CA GLY A 64 5.06 -1.82 4.49
C GLY A 64 6.34 -1.01 4.35
N GLU A 65 6.32 0.03 3.50
CA GLU A 65 7.50 0.84 3.23
C GLU A 65 7.09 2.31 3.08
N ASP A 66 6.97 3.00 4.23
CA ASP A 66 6.50 4.38 4.29
C ASP A 66 7.59 5.36 3.86
N VAL A 67 7.62 5.62 2.56
CA VAL A 67 8.60 6.52 1.92
C VAL A 67 7.96 7.77 1.32
N ALA A 68 6.66 7.94 1.52
CA ALA A 68 5.92 9.14 1.12
C ALA A 68 5.09 9.69 2.29
N GLY A 69 4.85 10.99 2.27
CA GLY A 69 3.98 11.71 3.18
C GLY A 69 3.01 12.61 2.42
N LYS A 70 2.24 13.44 3.10
CA LYS A 70 1.22 14.31 2.48
C LYS A 70 1.78 15.29 1.44
N SER A 71 3.04 15.70 1.55
CA SER A 71 3.69 16.61 0.62
C SER A 71 4.41 15.92 -0.55
N GLY A 72 4.53 14.61 -0.55
CA GLY A 72 5.22 13.79 -1.54
C GLY A 72 6.26 12.85 -0.93
N LEU A 73 7.24 12.45 -1.71
CA LEU A 73 8.29 11.55 -1.25
C LEU A 73 9.10 12.13 -0.08
N ILE A 74 9.37 11.30 0.94
CA ILE A 74 10.25 11.65 2.07
C ILE A 74 11.71 11.65 1.61
N PHE A 75 12.07 10.69 0.77
CA PHE A 75 13.40 10.55 0.22
C PHE A 75 13.40 10.89 -1.27
N SER A 76 14.53 11.36 -1.82
CA SER A 76 14.62 11.70 -3.22
C SER A 76 14.35 10.48 -4.14
N PRO A 77 13.80 10.67 -5.35
CA PRO A 77 13.63 9.59 -6.33
C PRO A 77 14.95 8.86 -6.65
N SER A 78 16.07 9.60 -6.59
CA SER A 78 17.41 9.01 -6.78
C SER A 78 17.79 8.05 -5.64
N PHE A 79 17.47 8.42 -4.39
CA PHE A 79 17.69 7.56 -3.23
C PHE A 79 16.84 6.29 -3.33
N LEU A 80 15.55 6.43 -3.65
CA LEU A 80 14.66 5.28 -3.83
C LEU A 80 15.21 4.31 -4.88
N ARG A 81 15.59 4.81 -6.06
CA ARG A 81 16.10 3.96 -7.14
C ARG A 81 17.45 3.33 -6.85
N LYS A 82 18.38 4.08 -6.25
CA LYS A 82 19.75 3.60 -6.05
C LYS A 82 19.91 2.73 -4.80
N LYS A 83 19.17 3.05 -3.74
CA LYS A 83 19.32 2.41 -2.42
C LYS A 83 18.20 1.42 -2.11
N LEU A 84 16.95 1.76 -2.35
CA LEU A 84 15.81 0.97 -1.90
C LEU A 84 15.30 -0.01 -2.97
N LEU A 85 15.17 0.40 -4.21
CA LEU A 85 14.65 -0.47 -5.27
C LEU A 85 15.41 -1.81 -5.41
N PRO A 86 16.76 -1.87 -5.30
CA PRO A 86 17.46 -3.15 -5.30
C PRO A 86 17.10 -4.04 -4.11
N LEU A 87 16.86 -3.46 -2.93
CA LEU A 87 16.46 -4.18 -1.72
C LEU A 87 15.03 -4.69 -1.85
N TRP A 88 14.10 -3.85 -2.32
CA TRP A 88 12.72 -4.24 -2.56
C TRP A 88 12.61 -5.40 -3.55
N LYS A 89 13.41 -5.38 -4.63
CA LYS A 89 13.46 -6.48 -5.60
C LYS A 89 13.91 -7.80 -4.98
N ARG A 90 14.86 -7.77 -4.06
CA ARG A 90 15.31 -8.96 -3.33
C ARG A 90 14.17 -9.55 -2.49
N ILE A 91 13.45 -8.70 -1.75
CA ILE A 91 12.32 -9.11 -0.91
C ILE A 91 11.16 -9.65 -1.76
N ALA A 92 10.84 -8.98 -2.87
CA ALA A 92 9.76 -9.38 -3.76
C ALA A 92 10.03 -10.69 -4.52
N LYS A 93 11.30 -10.98 -4.78
CA LYS A 93 11.72 -12.10 -5.65
C LYS A 93 11.14 -13.45 -5.21
N PRO A 94 11.29 -13.96 -3.96
CA PRO A 94 10.78 -15.26 -3.58
C PRO A 94 9.26 -15.38 -3.72
N ILE A 95 8.52 -14.28 -3.51
CA ILE A 95 7.07 -14.21 -3.68
C ILE A 95 6.68 -14.34 -5.15
N LYS A 96 7.35 -13.55 -6.00
CA LYS A 96 7.08 -13.51 -7.45
C LYS A 96 7.52 -14.81 -8.16
N ASP A 97 8.60 -15.44 -7.73
CA ASP A 97 9.08 -16.72 -8.27
C ASP A 97 8.07 -17.86 -8.05
N LYS A 98 7.23 -17.78 -7.01
CA LYS A 98 6.13 -18.72 -6.77
C LYS A 98 4.83 -18.33 -7.50
N GLY A 99 4.81 -17.24 -8.25
CA GLY A 99 3.63 -16.73 -8.91
C GLY A 99 2.63 -16.04 -7.96
N PHE A 100 3.05 -15.71 -6.75
CA PHE A 100 2.23 -14.99 -5.77
C PHE A 100 2.28 -13.50 -6.05
N LYS A 101 1.29 -12.78 -5.50
CA LYS A 101 1.17 -11.33 -5.67
C LYS A 101 1.95 -10.59 -4.61
N PHE A 102 2.71 -9.58 -5.04
CA PHE A 102 3.47 -8.70 -4.17
C PHE A 102 2.84 -7.30 -4.17
N LEU A 103 2.41 -6.86 -2.99
CA LEU A 103 1.83 -5.55 -2.77
C LEU A 103 2.84 -4.62 -2.09
N PHE A 104 2.88 -3.38 -2.55
CA PHE A 104 3.65 -2.34 -1.92
C PHE A 104 2.73 -1.43 -1.10
N HIS A 105 3.14 -1.10 0.12
CA HIS A 105 2.44 -0.11 0.93
C HIS A 105 3.30 1.12 1.14
N SER A 106 2.68 2.27 1.00
CA SER A 106 3.15 3.55 1.51
C SER A 106 1.97 4.50 1.61
N ASP A 107 1.84 5.14 2.74
CA ASP A 107 0.89 6.23 2.93
C ASP A 107 1.29 7.47 2.12
N GLY A 108 0.41 8.48 2.10
CA GLY A 108 0.70 9.81 1.58
C GLY A 108 0.47 9.99 0.07
N LYS A 109 1.22 10.93 -0.51
CA LYS A 109 1.10 11.31 -1.92
C LYS A 109 1.99 10.42 -2.79
N LEU A 110 1.36 9.59 -3.61
CA LEU A 110 2.00 8.50 -4.34
C LEU A 110 2.47 8.85 -5.77
N ALA A 111 2.14 10.03 -6.28
CA ALA A 111 2.34 10.38 -7.70
C ALA A 111 3.75 10.09 -8.23
N ASP A 112 4.79 10.42 -7.44
CA ASP A 112 6.20 10.20 -7.80
C ASP A 112 6.71 8.80 -7.41
N LEU A 113 6.00 8.10 -6.51
CA LEU A 113 6.32 6.74 -6.09
C LEU A 113 5.80 5.68 -7.07
N LEU A 114 4.57 5.85 -7.57
CA LEU A 114 3.89 4.88 -8.42
C LEU A 114 4.73 4.41 -9.63
N PRO A 115 5.42 5.30 -10.38
CA PRO A 115 6.27 4.83 -11.49
C PRO A 115 7.39 3.89 -11.04
N ILE A 116 7.98 4.13 -9.87
CA ILE A 116 9.07 3.30 -9.33
C ILE A 116 8.52 1.94 -8.90
N VAL A 117 7.39 1.95 -8.16
CA VAL A 117 6.81 0.73 -7.58
C VAL A 117 6.14 -0.13 -8.65
N ILE A 118 5.39 0.47 -9.58
CA ILE A 118 4.63 -0.31 -10.56
C ILE A 118 5.50 -0.69 -11.76
N ASN A 119 6.28 0.25 -12.30
CA ASN A 119 7.01 -0.01 -13.55
C ASN A 119 8.42 -0.57 -13.31
N GLU A 120 9.10 -0.21 -12.21
CA GLU A 120 10.50 -0.59 -11.97
C GLU A 120 10.64 -1.75 -10.98
N LEU A 121 9.85 -1.78 -9.88
CA LEU A 121 9.74 -2.91 -8.97
C LEU A 121 8.82 -4.00 -9.52
N GLU A 122 7.86 -3.60 -10.38
CA GLU A 122 6.80 -4.46 -10.92
C GLU A 122 5.92 -5.05 -9.80
N ALA A 123 5.56 -4.23 -8.81
CA ALA A 123 4.60 -4.65 -7.79
C ALA A 123 3.23 -4.90 -8.43
N ASP A 124 2.54 -5.94 -7.96
CA ASP A 124 1.22 -6.29 -8.45
C ASP A 124 0.13 -5.34 -7.95
N GLY A 125 0.37 -4.65 -6.85
CA GLY A 125 -0.59 -3.72 -6.27
C GLY A 125 0.01 -2.70 -5.33
N ILE A 126 -0.81 -1.72 -4.98
CA ILE A 126 -0.50 -0.61 -4.07
C ILE A 126 -1.56 -0.48 -2.99
N ASN A 127 -1.12 -0.25 -1.75
CA ASN A 127 -1.95 -0.05 -0.56
C ASN A 127 -1.30 1.03 0.32
N PRO A 128 -2.06 1.92 0.95
CA PRO A 128 -3.40 2.30 0.54
C PRO A 128 -3.35 3.35 -0.57
N ILE A 129 -4.50 3.69 -1.13
CA ILE A 129 -4.63 4.90 -1.95
C ILE A 129 -5.42 5.90 -1.12
N GLU A 130 -4.71 6.84 -0.50
CA GLU A 130 -5.31 7.87 0.33
C GLU A 130 -5.90 8.99 -0.53
N ARG A 131 -7.20 9.23 -0.38
CA ARG A 131 -7.91 10.32 -1.08
C ARG A 131 -7.35 11.69 -0.69
N ASN A 132 -7.05 11.88 0.60
CA ASN A 132 -6.47 13.12 1.13
C ASN A 132 -4.97 13.28 0.84
N GLY A 133 -4.28 12.24 0.41
CA GLY A 133 -2.93 12.29 -0.14
C GLY A 133 -2.85 12.86 -1.55
N CYS A 134 -3.92 13.50 -2.03
CA CYS A 134 -4.05 13.97 -3.42
C CYS A 134 -3.87 12.84 -4.46
N ASN A 135 -4.33 11.63 -4.12
CA ASN A 135 -4.31 10.49 -5.01
C ASN A 135 -5.71 10.28 -5.59
N ASP A 136 -5.89 10.55 -6.86
CA ASP A 136 -7.11 10.17 -7.56
C ASP A 136 -7.03 8.72 -7.99
N ILE A 137 -7.78 7.84 -7.32
CA ILE A 137 -7.81 6.40 -7.60
C ILE A 137 -8.31 6.10 -9.03
N PHE A 138 -9.13 6.97 -9.61
CA PHE A 138 -9.66 6.80 -10.96
C PHE A 138 -8.58 7.09 -11.99
N GLU A 139 -7.81 8.18 -11.83
CA GLU A 139 -6.64 8.48 -12.65
C GLU A 139 -5.57 7.38 -12.52
N ILE A 140 -5.34 6.87 -11.30
CA ILE A 140 -4.41 5.77 -11.07
C ILE A 140 -4.87 4.53 -11.82
N ARG A 141 -6.18 4.19 -11.78
CA ARG A 141 -6.73 3.05 -12.53
C ARG A 141 -6.57 3.22 -14.04
N GLU A 142 -6.80 4.41 -14.59
CA GLU A 142 -6.61 4.69 -16.02
C GLU A 142 -5.14 4.50 -16.43
N LYS A 143 -4.21 5.01 -15.62
CA LYS A 143 -2.77 4.95 -15.90
C LYS A 143 -2.18 3.55 -15.68
N TYR A 144 -2.70 2.79 -14.73
CA TYR A 144 -2.21 1.47 -14.32
C TYR A 144 -3.37 0.45 -14.28
N PRO A 145 -3.89 0.03 -15.45
CA PRO A 145 -5.14 -0.73 -15.54
C PRO A 145 -5.09 -2.13 -14.92
N HIS A 146 -3.90 -2.71 -14.77
CA HIS A 146 -3.72 -4.06 -14.24
C HIS A 146 -3.24 -4.12 -12.79
N THR A 147 -3.00 -2.98 -12.16
CA THR A 147 -2.55 -2.90 -10.77
C THR A 147 -3.69 -3.16 -9.79
N LEU A 148 -3.44 -3.96 -8.77
CA LEU A 148 -4.37 -4.13 -7.65
C LEU A 148 -4.37 -2.84 -6.80
N LEU A 149 -5.55 -2.27 -6.59
CA LEU A 149 -5.74 -1.04 -5.83
C LEU A 149 -6.45 -1.34 -4.51
N PHE A 150 -5.98 -0.73 -3.43
CA PHE A 150 -6.54 -0.91 -2.09
C PHE A 150 -6.98 0.43 -1.49
N GLY A 151 -8.11 0.41 -0.82
CA GLY A 151 -8.74 1.58 -0.22
C GLY A 151 -10.01 1.91 -1.02
N ASN A 152 -10.49 3.06 -1.04
CA ASN A 152 -10.07 4.45 -0.96
C ASN A 152 -11.16 5.28 -0.25
N VAL A 153 -12.03 4.59 0.58
CA VAL A 153 -13.04 5.31 1.38
C VAL A 153 -12.32 6.13 2.45
N CYS A 154 -12.56 7.45 2.43
CA CYS A 154 -11.74 8.40 3.19
C CYS A 154 -11.81 8.16 4.71
N CYS A 155 -10.69 7.77 5.30
CA CYS A 155 -10.54 7.57 6.74
C CYS A 155 -10.32 8.87 7.54
N GLU A 156 -10.00 9.97 6.89
CA GLU A 156 -9.75 11.26 7.56
C GLU A 156 -11.01 12.17 7.60
N ILE A 157 -11.94 12.02 6.67
CA ILE A 157 -13.11 12.90 6.57
C ILE A 157 -14.41 12.09 6.57
N THR A 158 -14.63 11.24 5.55
CA THR A 158 -15.92 10.57 5.34
C THR A 158 -16.23 9.58 6.43
N LEU A 159 -15.30 8.70 6.78
CA LEU A 159 -15.54 7.70 7.81
C LEU A 159 -15.68 8.31 9.21
N PRO A 160 -14.81 9.25 9.67
CA PRO A 160 -14.93 9.79 11.03
C PRO A 160 -16.01 10.84 11.18
N TYR A 161 -16.19 11.74 10.21
CA TYR A 161 -17.04 12.92 10.37
C TYR A 161 -18.26 12.95 9.47
N GLY A 162 -18.33 12.08 8.47
CA GLY A 162 -19.49 11.93 7.59
C GLY A 162 -20.61 11.12 8.22
N THR A 163 -21.71 11.00 7.49
CA THR A 163 -22.86 10.15 7.82
C THR A 163 -22.67 8.75 7.21
N GLU A 164 -23.53 7.79 7.63
CA GLU A 164 -23.60 6.48 6.98
C GLU A 164 -23.92 6.58 5.48
N LYS A 165 -24.67 7.62 5.09
CA LYS A 165 -24.99 7.88 3.69
C LYS A 165 -23.76 8.34 2.91
N ASP A 166 -22.93 9.19 3.48
CA ASP A 166 -21.69 9.64 2.83
C ASP A 166 -20.72 8.45 2.62
N ALA A 167 -20.57 7.59 3.64
CA ALA A 167 -19.77 6.38 3.53
C ALA A 167 -20.32 5.40 2.46
N GLU A 168 -21.66 5.27 2.36
CA GLU A 168 -22.30 4.49 1.31
C GLU A 168 -22.04 5.06 -0.08
N GLU A 169 -22.25 6.37 -0.29
CA GLU A 169 -22.10 7.02 -1.59
C GLU A 169 -20.67 6.92 -2.11
N GLU A 170 -19.67 7.15 -1.24
CA GLU A 170 -18.26 7.01 -1.61
C GLU A 170 -17.88 5.55 -1.94
N THR A 171 -18.42 4.59 -1.19
CA THR A 171 -18.22 3.17 -1.48
C THR A 171 -18.87 2.75 -2.79
N LEU A 172 -20.11 3.22 -3.05
CA LEU A 172 -20.81 2.94 -4.30
C LEU A 172 -20.12 3.56 -5.51
N GLU A 173 -19.50 4.72 -5.36
CA GLU A 173 -18.71 5.33 -6.43
C GLU A 173 -17.56 4.41 -6.86
N LEU A 174 -16.82 3.84 -5.92
CA LEU A 174 -15.74 2.89 -6.21
C LEU A 174 -16.26 1.62 -6.90
N ILE A 175 -17.37 1.06 -6.40
CA ILE A 175 -18.01 -0.11 -7.01
C ILE A 175 -18.44 0.16 -8.45
N ARG A 176 -19.04 1.32 -8.71
CA ARG A 176 -19.54 1.68 -10.05
C ARG A 176 -18.43 1.95 -11.04
N LYS A 177 -17.41 2.70 -10.64
CA LYS A 177 -16.39 3.21 -11.56
C LYS A 177 -15.23 2.24 -11.78
N ILE A 178 -14.82 1.49 -10.75
CA ILE A 178 -13.68 0.57 -10.80
C ILE A 178 -14.13 -0.89 -10.73
N GLY A 179 -15.13 -1.18 -9.93
CA GLY A 179 -15.60 -2.54 -9.70
C GLY A 179 -15.80 -3.39 -10.96
N PRO A 180 -16.43 -2.90 -12.04
CA PRO A 180 -16.66 -3.70 -13.26
C PRO A 180 -15.37 -4.24 -13.90
N GLN A 181 -14.25 -3.53 -13.76
CA GLN A 181 -12.95 -3.95 -14.30
C GLN A 181 -12.22 -4.92 -13.34
N GLY A 182 -12.64 -4.99 -12.09
CA GLY A 182 -11.95 -5.75 -11.05
C GLY A 182 -10.67 -5.09 -10.55
N GLY A 183 -9.87 -5.86 -9.81
CA GLY A 183 -8.58 -5.41 -9.31
C GLY A 183 -8.64 -4.32 -8.26
N ILE A 184 -9.73 -4.23 -7.49
CA ILE A 184 -9.87 -3.32 -6.36
C ILE A 184 -10.29 -4.08 -5.10
N CYS A 185 -9.62 -3.78 -3.99
CA CYS A 185 -10.03 -4.17 -2.66
C CYS A 185 -10.55 -2.92 -1.94
N ILE A 186 -11.87 -2.77 -1.89
CA ILE A 186 -12.49 -1.59 -1.29
C ILE A 186 -12.43 -1.69 0.24
N GLY A 187 -11.86 -0.68 0.85
CA GLY A 187 -11.75 -0.49 2.29
C GLY A 187 -11.53 0.97 2.63
N SER A 188 -11.15 1.25 3.87
CA SER A 188 -10.71 2.59 4.26
C SER A 188 -9.43 2.97 3.51
N SER A 189 -9.21 4.27 3.33
CA SER A 189 -8.04 4.80 2.63
C SER A 189 -6.73 4.71 3.45
N SER A 190 -6.82 4.35 4.69
CA SER A 190 -5.78 3.93 5.63
C SER A 190 -6.46 3.18 6.78
N GLU A 191 -6.05 3.35 8.02
CA GLU A 191 -6.62 2.66 9.17
C GLU A 191 -8.04 3.11 9.52
N VAL A 192 -8.83 2.20 10.08
CA VAL A 192 -10.07 2.53 10.77
C VAL A 192 -9.72 2.86 12.22
N HIS A 193 -9.39 4.13 12.48
CA HIS A 193 -8.93 4.60 13.77
C HIS A 193 -10.07 4.94 14.75
N ASP A 194 -9.75 5.27 15.99
CA ASP A 194 -10.69 5.45 17.12
C ASP A 194 -11.77 6.52 16.89
N LEU A 195 -11.51 7.52 16.02
CA LEU A 195 -12.51 8.55 15.71
C LEU A 195 -13.58 8.09 14.71
N VAL A 196 -13.39 6.92 14.08
CA VAL A 196 -14.37 6.40 13.12
C VAL A 196 -15.54 5.75 13.84
N PRO A 197 -16.77 6.30 13.75
CA PRO A 197 -17.93 5.65 14.29
C PRO A 197 -18.16 4.28 13.65
N ALA A 198 -18.33 3.25 14.45
CA ALA A 198 -18.51 1.88 13.97
C ALA A 198 -19.62 1.75 12.90
N ARG A 199 -20.70 2.57 13.03
CA ARG A 199 -21.79 2.58 12.05
C ARG A 199 -21.33 2.95 10.63
N ASN A 200 -20.39 3.90 10.47
CA ASN A 200 -19.86 4.32 9.17
C ASN A 200 -18.99 3.23 8.54
N ALA A 201 -18.07 2.67 9.32
CA ALA A 201 -17.25 1.54 8.86
C ALA A 201 -18.13 0.33 8.48
N LEU A 202 -19.09 -0.03 9.33
CA LEU A 202 -20.04 -1.11 9.05
C LEU A 202 -20.91 -0.83 7.82
N ARG A 203 -21.25 0.45 7.56
CA ARG A 203 -22.00 0.81 6.35
C ARG A 203 -21.18 0.56 5.11
N MET A 204 -19.92 0.98 5.08
CA MET A 204 -18.97 0.68 4.00
C MET A 204 -18.92 -0.84 3.69
N TYR A 205 -18.65 -1.67 4.70
CA TYR A 205 -18.58 -3.12 4.51
C TYR A 205 -19.91 -3.74 4.02
N LYS A 206 -21.05 -3.29 4.56
CA LYS A 206 -22.37 -3.77 4.13
C LYS A 206 -22.65 -3.42 2.66
N VAL A 207 -22.23 -2.24 2.22
CA VAL A 207 -22.37 -1.79 0.83
C VAL A 207 -21.53 -2.64 -0.10
N VAL A 208 -20.25 -2.86 0.24
CA VAL A 208 -19.39 -3.76 -0.54
C VAL A 208 -19.96 -5.17 -0.62
N HIS A 209 -20.42 -5.72 0.51
CA HIS A 209 -20.99 -7.06 0.56
C HIS A 209 -22.26 -7.19 -0.28
N LYS A 210 -23.09 -6.14 -0.34
CA LYS A 210 -24.37 -6.14 -1.07
C LYS A 210 -24.18 -5.92 -2.57
N TYR A 211 -23.29 -5.00 -2.97
CA TYR A 211 -23.19 -4.51 -4.33
C TYR A 211 -21.89 -4.87 -5.04
N GLY A 212 -20.88 -5.36 -4.31
CA GLY A 212 -19.58 -5.78 -4.86
C GLY A 212 -19.54 -7.22 -5.37
N VAL A 213 -20.68 -7.86 -5.54
CA VAL A 213 -20.77 -9.25 -6.04
C VAL A 213 -20.72 -9.27 -7.57
N TYR A 214 -19.81 -10.05 -8.14
CA TYR A 214 -19.68 -10.18 -9.59
C TYR A 214 -20.75 -11.11 -10.21
N PRO A 215 -21.22 -10.82 -11.41
CA PRO A 215 -20.95 -9.61 -12.19
C PRO A 215 -21.57 -8.37 -11.52
N ILE A 216 -20.79 -7.29 -11.44
CA ILE A 216 -21.28 -6.02 -10.88
C ILE A 216 -22.45 -5.53 -11.74
N LYS A 217 -23.63 -5.45 -11.16
CA LYS A 217 -24.79 -4.84 -11.80
C LYS A 217 -24.64 -3.33 -11.72
N VAL A 218 -24.72 -2.66 -12.87
CA VAL A 218 -24.79 -1.20 -12.92
C VAL A 218 -26.01 -0.77 -12.14
N LEU A 219 -25.81 0.03 -11.10
CA LEU A 219 -26.82 0.52 -10.17
C LEU A 219 -27.38 1.85 -10.65
#